data_742878aa66644ec2ce1974c8bb124d97
#
_entry.id   742878aa66644ec2ce1974c8bb124d97
#
_cell.length_a   1.000
_cell.length_b   1.000
_cell.length_c   1.000
_cell.angle_alpha   90.00
_cell.angle_beta   90.00
_cell.angle_gamma   90.00
#
_symmetry.space_group_name_H-M   'P 1'
#
loop_
_entity.id
_entity.type
_entity.pdbx_description
1 polymer ?
#
loop_
_entity_poly.entity_id
_entity_poly.type
_entity_poly.pdbx_seq_one_letter_code
_entity_poly.pdbx_strand_id
1 'polypeptide(L)'
;MEHVQRAFCTTRRAAELLGVSLRTAQLWSESGVLEAWKTEGGHRRISLESVKRLLADPKVISQTESMPPASVPVRDDADRPFSILVVEDEATLCLVYELTLSRWPMQPQVMTAYDGYEALLRVGLNRPDMLVTDLRMPGMNGFQMLRTLRKLHELSDMKIVVVSGLSPDEIEDGGGIPEGIQVLPKPIPFDQLQEIAERVAASRHSPKIKVK
;
A
#
# COMPACT_ATOMS: atom_id res chain seq x y z
N MET A 1 41.11 7.84 -15.08
CA MET A 1 39.80 7.94 -14.46
C MET A 1 38.88 6.97 -15.21
N GLU A 2 38.70 5.76 -14.65
CA GLU A 2 37.85 4.75 -15.27
C GLU A 2 36.38 5.19 -15.17
N HIS A 3 35.75 5.46 -16.31
CA HIS A 3 34.30 5.54 -16.41
C HIS A 3 33.73 4.16 -16.16
N VAL A 4 33.38 3.87 -14.92
CA VAL A 4 32.50 2.73 -14.58
C VAL A 4 31.19 2.95 -15.31
N GLN A 5 31.01 2.23 -16.41
CA GLN A 5 29.78 2.23 -17.19
C GLN A 5 28.68 1.59 -16.34
N ARG A 6 28.00 2.42 -15.54
CA ARG A 6 26.88 1.95 -14.70
C ARG A 6 25.78 1.40 -15.60
N ALA A 7 25.57 0.10 -15.54
CA ALA A 7 24.48 -0.54 -16.28
C ALA A 7 23.14 -0.01 -15.74
N PHE A 8 22.26 0.39 -16.64
CA PHE A 8 20.96 0.97 -16.30
C PHE A 8 19.83 0.38 -17.15
N CYS A 9 18.60 0.55 -16.68
CA CYS A 9 17.40 0.17 -17.41
C CYS A 9 16.34 1.30 -17.35
N THR A 10 15.27 1.14 -18.13
CA THR A 10 14.09 2.02 -18.04
C THR A 10 13.26 1.67 -16.81
N THR A 11 12.41 2.61 -16.35
CA THR A 11 11.48 2.35 -15.24
C THR A 11 10.57 1.15 -15.53
N ARG A 12 10.10 1.01 -16.78
CA ARG A 12 9.30 -0.17 -17.20
C ARG A 12 10.08 -1.45 -17.05
N ARG A 13 11.34 -1.47 -17.49
CA ARG A 13 12.18 -2.66 -17.38
C ARG A 13 12.53 -3.01 -15.94
N ALA A 14 12.72 -2.01 -15.07
CA ALA A 14 12.89 -2.22 -13.64
C ALA A 14 11.63 -2.83 -13.00
N ALA A 15 10.45 -2.33 -13.36
CA ALA A 15 9.16 -2.87 -12.91
C ALA A 15 9.00 -4.35 -13.30
N GLU A 16 9.27 -4.70 -14.57
CA GLU A 16 9.24 -6.08 -15.06
C GLU A 16 10.22 -7.00 -14.30
N LEU A 17 11.46 -6.54 -14.09
CA LEU A 17 12.48 -7.33 -13.38
C LEU A 17 12.12 -7.56 -11.90
N LEU A 18 11.49 -6.59 -11.26
CA LEU A 18 11.09 -6.64 -9.86
C LEU A 18 9.72 -7.29 -9.65
N GLY A 19 8.95 -7.54 -10.73
CA GLY A 19 7.60 -8.09 -10.65
C GLY A 19 6.58 -7.13 -10.03
N VAL A 20 6.80 -5.82 -10.19
CA VAL A 20 5.94 -4.78 -9.61
C VAL A 20 5.30 -3.91 -10.70
N SER A 21 4.31 -3.09 -10.33
CA SER A 21 3.70 -2.15 -11.26
C SER A 21 4.70 -1.08 -11.72
N LEU A 22 4.46 -0.49 -12.91
CA LEU A 22 5.26 0.64 -13.41
C LEU A 22 5.24 1.81 -12.41
N ARG A 23 4.08 2.03 -11.76
CA ARG A 23 3.91 3.08 -10.77
C ARG A 23 4.72 2.83 -9.52
N THR A 24 4.75 1.59 -9.02
CA THR A 24 5.60 1.19 -7.89
C THR A 24 7.07 1.46 -8.19
N ALA A 25 7.57 1.08 -9.37
CA ALA A 25 8.94 1.36 -9.76
C ALA A 25 9.22 2.87 -9.88
N GLN A 26 8.22 3.68 -10.29
CA GLN A 26 8.31 5.14 -10.28
C GLN A 26 8.44 5.69 -8.86
N LEU A 27 7.56 5.28 -7.96
CA LEU A 27 7.58 5.68 -6.54
C LEU A 27 8.91 5.30 -5.87
N TRP A 28 9.40 4.09 -6.10
CA TRP A 28 10.69 3.64 -5.57
C TRP A 28 11.87 4.46 -6.10
N SER A 29 11.77 4.96 -7.33
CA SER A 29 12.78 5.85 -7.88
C SER A 29 12.68 7.29 -7.35
N GLU A 30 11.51 7.71 -6.89
CA GLU A 30 11.26 9.02 -6.27
C GLU A 30 11.64 9.03 -4.78
N SER A 31 11.37 7.93 -4.08
CA SER A 31 11.72 7.74 -2.67
C SER A 31 13.19 7.34 -2.43
N GLY A 32 13.96 7.08 -3.49
CA GLY A 32 15.38 6.69 -3.39
C GLY A 32 15.61 5.20 -3.10
N VAL A 33 14.57 4.38 -3.02
CA VAL A 33 14.67 2.89 -2.91
C VAL A 33 15.37 2.32 -4.14
N LEU A 34 15.04 2.85 -5.32
CA LEU A 34 15.77 2.60 -6.57
C LEU A 34 16.62 3.82 -6.92
N GLU A 35 17.91 3.61 -7.10
CA GLU A 35 18.79 4.66 -7.60
C GLU A 35 18.42 5.02 -9.04
N ALA A 36 17.99 6.26 -9.24
CA ALA A 36 17.54 6.75 -10.51
C ALA A 36 18.09 8.14 -10.82
N TRP A 37 18.31 8.43 -12.10
CA TRP A 37 18.66 9.77 -12.59
C TRP A 37 17.94 10.08 -13.90
N LYS A 38 17.88 11.35 -14.25
CA LYS A 38 17.35 11.81 -15.53
C LYS A 38 18.50 12.07 -16.50
N THR A 39 18.36 11.63 -17.74
CA THR A 39 19.25 12.01 -18.84
C THR A 39 18.96 13.45 -19.28
N GLU A 40 19.85 14.07 -20.06
CA GLU A 40 19.65 15.41 -20.65
C GLU A 40 18.34 15.51 -21.44
N GLY A 41 17.87 14.41 -22.05
CA GLY A 41 16.57 14.33 -22.72
C GLY A 41 15.38 14.08 -21.77
N GLY A 42 15.54 14.21 -20.45
CA GLY A 42 14.47 14.09 -19.46
C GLY A 42 14.04 12.64 -19.15
N HIS A 43 14.63 11.62 -19.80
CA HIS A 43 14.27 10.23 -19.57
C HIS A 43 14.88 9.71 -18.27
N ARG A 44 14.04 9.09 -17.42
CA ARG A 44 14.48 8.45 -16.16
C ARG A 44 15.22 7.15 -16.48
N ARG A 45 16.40 6.97 -15.85
CA ARG A 45 17.21 5.74 -15.88
C ARG A 45 17.36 5.21 -14.48
N ILE A 46 17.27 3.89 -14.32
CA ILE A 46 17.35 3.20 -13.03
C ILE A 46 18.58 2.32 -13.04
N SER A 47 19.39 2.38 -11.98
CA SER A 47 20.55 1.56 -11.77
C SER A 47 20.15 0.09 -11.69
N LEU A 48 20.70 -0.77 -12.58
CA LEU A 48 20.52 -2.21 -12.53
C LEU A 48 21.10 -2.83 -11.25
N GLU A 49 22.06 -2.18 -10.65
CA GLU A 49 22.65 -2.63 -9.38
C GLU A 49 21.67 -2.45 -8.23
N SER A 50 20.92 -1.33 -8.19
CA SER A 50 19.86 -1.14 -7.20
C SER A 50 18.72 -2.13 -7.38
N VAL A 51 18.36 -2.47 -8.63
CA VAL A 51 17.36 -3.52 -8.95
C VAL A 51 17.84 -4.89 -8.46
N LYS A 52 19.10 -5.26 -8.73
CA LYS A 52 19.68 -6.53 -8.28
C LYS A 52 19.74 -6.63 -6.76
N ARG A 53 20.06 -5.53 -6.09
CA ARG A 53 20.11 -5.43 -4.63
C ARG A 53 18.75 -5.73 -4.00
N LEU A 54 17.68 -5.17 -4.56
CA LEU A 54 16.31 -5.45 -4.12
C LEU A 54 15.87 -6.90 -4.39
N LEU A 55 16.30 -7.49 -5.50
CA LEU A 55 16.04 -8.90 -5.81
C LEU A 55 16.79 -9.87 -4.90
N ALA A 56 18.03 -9.51 -4.50
CA ALA A 56 18.89 -10.36 -3.66
C ALA A 56 18.50 -10.34 -2.17
N ASP A 57 17.95 -9.24 -1.69
CA ASP A 57 17.55 -9.09 -0.29
C ASP A 57 16.24 -8.30 -0.16
N PRO A 58 15.09 -9.01 -0.19
CA PRO A 58 13.77 -8.40 0.06
C PRO A 58 13.68 -7.68 1.43
N LYS A 59 14.60 -7.98 2.36
CA LYS A 59 14.68 -7.30 3.67
C LYS A 59 15.23 -5.87 3.57
N VAL A 60 15.82 -5.48 2.45
CA VAL A 60 16.24 -4.07 2.23
C VAL A 60 15.04 -3.14 2.20
N ILE A 61 13.87 -3.64 1.84
CA ILE A 61 12.60 -2.89 1.95
C ILE A 61 12.27 -2.60 3.43
N SER A 62 12.66 -3.48 4.34
CA SER A 62 12.51 -3.28 5.80
C SER A 62 13.59 -2.37 6.41
N GLN A 63 14.68 -2.07 5.70
CA GLN A 63 15.76 -1.22 6.19
C GLN A 63 15.62 0.25 5.76
N THR A 64 14.55 0.63 5.09
CA THR A 64 14.15 2.04 4.95
C THR A 64 13.71 2.63 6.31
N GLU A 65 13.73 1.81 7.37
CA GLU A 65 13.52 2.23 8.77
C GLU A 65 14.67 3.07 9.37
N SER A 66 15.80 3.24 8.68
CA SER A 66 16.92 4.04 9.20
C SER A 66 17.10 5.41 8.53
N MET A 67 16.11 5.92 7.81
CA MET A 67 15.97 7.37 7.73
C MET A 67 15.42 7.84 9.09
N PRO A 68 16.09 8.83 9.77
CA PRO A 68 15.49 9.42 10.96
C PRO A 68 14.07 9.82 10.53
N PRO A 69 13.05 9.54 11.33
CA PRO A 69 11.74 10.06 11.03
C PRO A 69 11.95 11.57 10.92
N ALA A 70 11.80 12.13 9.71
CA ALA A 70 11.51 13.52 9.60
C ALA A 70 10.36 13.66 10.60
N SER A 71 10.59 14.36 11.68
CA SER A 71 9.62 14.57 12.74
C SER A 71 8.39 15.20 12.09
N VAL A 72 7.54 14.35 11.56
CA VAL A 72 6.19 14.71 11.19
C VAL A 72 5.61 15.07 12.55
N PRO A 73 5.25 16.33 12.80
CA PRO A 73 4.65 16.69 14.06
C PRO A 73 3.52 15.71 14.28
N VAL A 74 3.47 15.11 15.47
CA VAL A 74 2.32 14.35 15.94
C VAL A 74 1.16 15.35 15.94
N ARG A 75 0.51 15.48 14.79
CA ARG A 75 -0.73 16.23 14.68
C ARG A 75 -1.76 15.39 15.41
N ASP A 76 -2.51 16.00 16.29
CA ASP A 76 -3.66 15.37 16.93
C ASP A 76 -4.46 14.63 15.86
N ASP A 77 -4.54 13.29 15.96
CA ASP A 77 -5.21 12.40 15.00
C ASP A 77 -6.69 12.75 14.82
N ALA A 78 -7.25 13.55 15.73
CA ALA A 78 -8.65 13.97 15.72
C ALA A 78 -8.98 14.98 14.61
N ASP A 79 -8.01 15.72 14.08
CA ASP A 79 -8.25 16.85 13.14
C ASP A 79 -7.94 16.53 11.68
N ARG A 80 -7.40 15.33 11.39
CA ARG A 80 -7.14 14.92 10.00
C ARG A 80 -8.39 14.29 9.37
N PRO A 81 -8.65 14.48 8.06
CA PRO A 81 -9.75 13.82 7.38
C PRO A 81 -9.63 12.30 7.49
N PHE A 82 -10.77 11.61 7.60
CA PHE A 82 -10.83 10.16 7.55
C PHE A 82 -10.27 9.67 6.21
N SER A 83 -9.39 8.70 6.23
CA SER A 83 -8.64 8.28 5.04
C SER A 83 -8.75 6.79 4.78
N ILE A 84 -8.98 6.44 3.50
CA ILE A 84 -9.09 5.06 3.02
C ILE A 84 -8.03 4.82 1.95
N LEU A 85 -7.28 3.74 2.12
CA LEU A 85 -6.41 3.22 1.06
C LEU A 85 -7.08 2.01 0.40
N VAL A 86 -7.29 2.10 -0.90
CA VAL A 86 -7.80 1.00 -1.74
C VAL A 86 -6.63 0.37 -2.48
N VAL A 87 -6.53 -0.96 -2.42
CA VAL A 87 -5.47 -1.74 -3.08
C VAL A 87 -6.13 -2.70 -4.07
N GLU A 88 -6.01 -2.37 -5.35
CA GLU A 88 -6.65 -3.09 -6.46
C GLU A 88 -5.78 -2.91 -7.71
N ASP A 89 -5.47 -3.97 -8.42
CA ASP A 89 -4.60 -3.90 -9.61
C ASP A 89 -5.33 -3.41 -10.87
N GLU A 90 -6.65 -3.49 -10.90
CA GLU A 90 -7.44 -2.99 -12.01
C GLU A 90 -7.77 -1.50 -11.85
N ALA A 91 -7.18 -0.67 -12.74
CA ALA A 91 -7.35 0.78 -12.70
C ALA A 91 -8.83 1.23 -12.80
N THR A 92 -9.65 0.48 -13.55
CA THR A 92 -11.09 0.76 -13.68
C THR A 92 -11.80 0.59 -12.34
N LEU A 93 -11.49 -0.47 -11.60
CA LEU A 93 -12.05 -0.70 -10.27
C LEU A 93 -11.56 0.34 -9.27
N CYS A 94 -10.28 0.74 -9.32
CA CYS A 94 -9.77 1.85 -8.52
C CYS A 94 -10.59 3.13 -8.73
N LEU A 95 -10.90 3.48 -9.99
CA LEU A 95 -11.73 4.64 -10.31
C LEU A 95 -13.15 4.51 -9.76
N VAL A 96 -13.75 3.30 -9.85
CA VAL A 96 -15.09 3.04 -9.28
C VAL A 96 -15.06 3.23 -7.76
N TYR A 97 -14.03 2.74 -7.06
CA TYR A 97 -13.84 3.00 -5.63
C TYR A 97 -13.73 4.51 -5.36
N GLU A 98 -12.83 5.22 -6.03
CA GLU A 98 -12.63 6.66 -5.82
C GLU A 98 -13.93 7.45 -5.99
N LEU A 99 -14.67 7.22 -7.08
CA LEU A 99 -15.92 7.90 -7.37
C LEU A 99 -17.03 7.58 -6.36
N THR A 100 -17.09 6.35 -5.85
CA THR A 100 -18.12 5.92 -4.92
C THR A 100 -17.81 6.39 -3.51
N LEU A 101 -16.59 6.14 -3.03
CA LEU A 101 -16.17 6.48 -1.67
C LEU A 101 -16.15 8.00 -1.44
N SER A 102 -15.76 8.79 -2.44
CA SER A 102 -15.76 10.26 -2.33
C SER A 102 -17.14 10.88 -2.13
N ARG A 103 -18.22 10.14 -2.43
CA ARG A 103 -19.61 10.57 -2.22
C ARG A 103 -20.18 10.19 -0.85
N TRP A 104 -19.43 9.43 -0.05
CA TRP A 104 -19.89 9.03 1.27
C TRP A 104 -20.01 10.24 2.22
N PRO A 105 -20.95 10.19 3.19
CA PRO A 105 -21.23 11.34 4.07
C PRO A 105 -20.01 11.87 4.82
N MET A 106 -19.06 10.96 5.18
CA MET A 106 -17.84 11.34 5.89
C MET A 106 -16.76 11.94 4.98
N GLN A 107 -16.98 12.00 3.65
CA GLN A 107 -16.06 12.54 2.64
C GLN A 107 -14.61 12.08 2.86
N PRO A 108 -14.32 10.77 2.78
CA PRO A 108 -13.00 10.26 3.10
C PRO A 108 -11.97 10.75 2.08
N GLN A 109 -10.73 10.94 2.54
CA GLN A 109 -9.60 11.05 1.64
C GLN A 109 -9.28 9.67 1.07
N VAL A 110 -9.58 9.45 -0.21
CA VAL A 110 -9.34 8.16 -0.88
C VAL A 110 -7.97 8.18 -1.53
N MET A 111 -7.21 7.13 -1.30
CA MET A 111 -5.92 6.85 -1.93
C MET A 111 -6.00 5.48 -2.58
N THR A 112 -5.28 5.28 -3.68
CA THR A 112 -5.24 3.98 -4.38
C THR A 112 -3.82 3.45 -4.48
N ALA A 113 -3.65 2.14 -4.47
CA ALA A 113 -2.43 1.42 -4.77
C ALA A 113 -2.74 0.25 -5.70
N TYR A 114 -1.81 -0.10 -6.58
CA TYR A 114 -2.04 -1.10 -7.63
C TYR A 114 -1.35 -2.44 -7.35
N ASP A 115 -0.62 -2.55 -6.27
CA ASP A 115 -0.03 -3.80 -5.77
C ASP A 115 0.31 -3.69 -4.28
N GLY A 116 0.69 -4.82 -3.66
CA GLY A 116 0.99 -4.88 -2.23
C GLY A 116 2.23 -4.09 -1.83
N TYR A 117 3.22 -3.89 -2.72
CA TYR A 117 4.40 -3.09 -2.42
C TYR A 117 4.07 -1.60 -2.35
N GLU A 118 3.30 -1.10 -3.32
CA GLU A 118 2.81 0.28 -3.30
C GLU A 118 1.93 0.52 -2.06
N ALA A 119 1.08 -0.46 -1.71
CA ALA A 119 0.23 -0.39 -0.54
C ALA A 119 1.04 -0.26 0.75
N LEU A 120 2.06 -1.10 0.97
CA LEU A 120 2.91 -1.03 2.16
C LEU A 120 3.61 0.34 2.28
N LEU A 121 4.12 0.87 1.15
CA LEU A 121 4.74 2.19 1.13
C LEU A 121 3.74 3.29 1.51
N ARG A 122 2.51 3.25 0.94
CA ARG A 122 1.47 4.24 1.24
C ARG A 122 0.97 4.15 2.68
N VAL A 123 0.84 2.95 3.22
CA VAL A 123 0.50 2.73 4.63
C VAL A 123 1.55 3.36 5.54
N GLY A 124 2.84 3.14 5.27
CA GLY A 124 3.93 3.72 6.05
C GLY A 124 3.96 5.26 6.00
N LEU A 125 3.69 5.85 4.83
CA LEU A 125 3.75 7.31 4.64
C LEU A 125 2.50 8.04 5.15
N ASN A 126 1.31 7.46 4.96
CA ASN A 126 0.04 8.18 5.14
C ASN A 126 -0.78 7.68 6.34
N ARG A 127 -0.47 6.51 6.89
CA ARG A 127 -1.19 5.89 8.02
C ARG A 127 -2.73 5.96 7.83
N PRO A 128 -3.29 5.31 6.80
CA PRO A 128 -4.72 5.37 6.56
C PRO A 128 -5.52 4.77 7.72
N ASP A 129 -6.74 5.23 7.90
CA ASP A 129 -7.65 4.70 8.93
C ASP A 129 -8.24 3.34 8.53
N MET A 130 -8.44 3.18 7.23
CA MET A 130 -9.00 1.97 6.66
C MET A 130 -8.22 1.55 5.41
N LEU A 131 -7.98 0.26 5.28
CA LEU A 131 -7.41 -0.40 4.11
C LEU A 131 -8.46 -1.32 3.51
N VAL A 132 -8.76 -1.15 2.23
CA VAL A 132 -9.61 -2.07 1.43
C VAL A 132 -8.71 -2.73 0.40
N THR A 133 -8.64 -4.06 0.34
CA THR A 133 -7.72 -4.75 -0.57
C THR A 133 -8.34 -5.95 -1.24
N ASP A 134 -7.97 -6.18 -2.51
CA ASP A 134 -8.09 -7.51 -3.12
C ASP A 134 -6.94 -8.42 -2.63
N LEU A 135 -7.14 -9.72 -2.82
CA LEU A 135 -6.15 -10.77 -2.55
C LEU A 135 -5.35 -11.13 -3.80
N ARG A 136 -5.98 -11.09 -4.97
CA ARG A 136 -5.34 -11.42 -6.26
C ARG A 136 -4.79 -10.18 -6.93
N MET A 137 -3.49 -9.98 -6.79
CA MET A 137 -2.77 -8.88 -7.44
C MET A 137 -1.40 -9.38 -7.92
N PRO A 138 -0.83 -8.79 -9.00
CA PRO A 138 0.50 -9.13 -9.47
C PRO A 138 1.59 -8.65 -8.50
N GLY A 139 2.72 -9.31 -8.51
CA GLY A 139 3.86 -8.98 -7.63
C GLY A 139 3.61 -9.46 -6.20
N MET A 140 3.50 -8.53 -5.25
CA MET A 140 3.09 -8.85 -3.88
C MET A 140 1.56 -8.96 -3.83
N ASN A 141 1.05 -10.18 -3.65
CA ASN A 141 -0.39 -10.41 -3.49
C ASN A 141 -0.90 -9.96 -2.11
N GLY A 142 -2.23 -9.86 -1.98
CA GLY A 142 -2.87 -9.41 -0.74
C GLY A 142 -2.53 -10.27 0.47
N PHE A 143 -2.36 -11.58 0.33
CA PHE A 143 -1.98 -12.47 1.44
C PHE A 143 -0.61 -12.12 2.02
N GLN A 144 0.38 -11.89 1.15
CA GLN A 144 1.73 -11.50 1.58
C GLN A 144 1.73 -10.13 2.23
N MET A 145 1.00 -9.17 1.65
CA MET A 145 0.84 -7.83 2.19
C MET A 145 0.19 -7.87 3.58
N LEU A 146 -0.91 -8.58 3.76
CA LEU A 146 -1.62 -8.69 5.04
C LEU A 146 -0.74 -9.32 6.12
N ARG A 147 0.03 -10.38 5.78
CA ARG A 147 1.00 -10.98 6.71
C ARG A 147 2.11 -9.99 7.11
N THR A 148 2.52 -9.13 6.20
CA THR A 148 3.53 -8.09 6.48
C THR A 148 2.96 -7.01 7.39
N LEU A 149 1.77 -6.49 7.10
CA LEU A 149 1.09 -5.48 7.90
C LEU A 149 0.83 -5.95 9.34
N ARG A 150 0.48 -7.22 9.55
CA ARG A 150 0.25 -7.79 10.89
C ARG A 150 1.49 -7.82 11.78
N LYS A 151 2.68 -7.80 11.21
CA LYS A 151 3.94 -7.74 11.98
C LYS A 151 4.24 -6.33 12.50
N LEU A 152 3.55 -5.32 11.98
CA LEU A 152 3.74 -3.92 12.32
C LEU A 152 2.72 -3.51 13.40
N HIS A 153 3.14 -3.60 14.68
CA HIS A 153 2.28 -3.26 15.84
C HIS A 153 1.74 -1.82 15.80
N GLU A 154 2.47 -0.90 15.16
CA GLU A 154 2.09 0.51 15.02
C GLU A 154 0.84 0.73 14.16
N LEU A 155 0.40 -0.29 13.43
CA LEU A 155 -0.77 -0.26 12.54
C LEU A 155 -1.97 -1.02 13.11
N SER A 156 -1.95 -1.36 14.41
CA SER A 156 -3.02 -2.10 15.09
C SER A 156 -4.38 -1.40 15.02
N ASP A 157 -4.39 -0.08 14.92
CA ASP A 157 -5.61 0.73 14.86
C ASP A 157 -6.21 0.85 13.45
N MET A 158 -5.47 0.49 12.42
CA MET A 158 -5.94 0.51 11.04
C MET A 158 -6.94 -0.61 10.77
N LYS A 159 -8.15 -0.26 10.36
CA LYS A 159 -9.16 -1.25 9.95
C LYS A 159 -8.80 -1.82 8.58
N ILE A 160 -8.70 -3.13 8.49
CA ILE A 160 -8.45 -3.84 7.21
C ILE A 160 -9.72 -4.58 6.82
N VAL A 161 -10.10 -4.44 5.54
CA VAL A 161 -11.20 -5.16 4.90
C VAL A 161 -10.69 -5.75 3.59
N VAL A 162 -10.93 -7.02 3.39
CA VAL A 162 -10.65 -7.71 2.13
C VAL A 162 -11.92 -7.74 1.29
N VAL A 163 -11.79 -7.42 0.00
CA VAL A 163 -12.87 -7.60 -0.99
C VAL A 163 -12.35 -8.51 -2.09
N SER A 164 -12.82 -9.75 -2.13
CA SER A 164 -12.27 -10.76 -3.04
C SER A 164 -13.33 -11.61 -3.71
N GLY A 165 -13.03 -12.09 -4.93
CA GLY A 165 -13.81 -13.10 -5.63
C GLY A 165 -13.41 -14.54 -5.32
N LEU A 166 -12.46 -14.74 -4.40
CA LEU A 166 -12.01 -16.08 -3.99
C LEU A 166 -13.03 -16.76 -3.09
N SER A 167 -13.20 -18.07 -3.28
CA SER A 167 -13.95 -18.92 -2.36
C SER A 167 -13.20 -19.07 -1.01
N PRO A 168 -13.90 -19.49 0.07
CA PRO A 168 -13.24 -19.77 1.35
C PRO A 168 -12.09 -20.78 1.23
N ASP A 169 -12.25 -21.83 0.42
CA ASP A 169 -11.23 -22.86 0.19
C ASP A 169 -9.99 -22.28 -0.50
N GLU A 170 -10.18 -21.44 -1.54
CA GLU A 170 -9.08 -20.76 -2.21
C GLU A 170 -8.33 -19.77 -1.28
N ILE A 171 -9.04 -19.18 -0.34
CA ILE A 171 -8.44 -18.29 0.67
C ILE A 171 -7.58 -19.11 1.63
N GLU A 172 -8.07 -20.25 2.08
CA GLU A 172 -7.32 -21.17 2.96
C GLU A 172 -6.06 -21.70 2.26
N ASP A 173 -6.20 -22.16 1.00
CA ASP A 173 -5.08 -22.62 0.16
C ASP A 173 -4.04 -21.51 -0.08
N GLY A 174 -4.46 -20.26 -0.14
CA GLY A 174 -3.58 -19.06 -0.21
C GLY A 174 -2.81 -18.78 1.09
N GLY A 175 -3.06 -19.56 2.14
CA GLY A 175 -2.45 -19.45 3.47
C GLY A 175 -3.27 -18.64 4.46
N GLY A 176 -4.56 -18.51 4.21
CA GLY A 176 -5.55 -17.89 5.08
C GLY A 176 -5.41 -16.37 5.26
N ILE A 177 -6.35 -15.80 5.95
CA ILE A 177 -6.36 -14.36 6.30
C ILE A 177 -6.13 -14.23 7.81
N PRO A 178 -5.28 -13.26 8.24
CA PRO A 178 -5.07 -13.01 9.66
C PRO A 178 -6.37 -12.74 10.40
N GLU A 179 -6.46 -13.24 11.64
CA GLU A 179 -7.64 -13.12 12.49
C GLU A 179 -8.08 -11.67 12.69
N GLY A 180 -9.40 -11.42 12.72
CA GLY A 180 -9.99 -10.10 12.88
C GLY A 180 -10.08 -9.24 11.60
N ILE A 181 -9.65 -9.76 10.45
CA ILE A 181 -9.84 -9.12 9.15
C ILE A 181 -11.16 -9.61 8.55
N GLN A 182 -12.03 -8.67 8.18
CA GLN A 182 -13.31 -8.98 7.53
C GLN A 182 -13.10 -9.20 6.04
N VAL A 183 -13.74 -10.26 5.50
CA VAL A 183 -13.75 -10.58 4.08
C VAL A 183 -15.15 -10.32 3.53
N LEU A 184 -15.22 -9.60 2.43
CA LEU A 184 -16.43 -9.33 1.68
C LEU A 184 -16.29 -9.94 0.27
N PRO A 185 -17.34 -10.57 -0.27
CA PRO A 185 -17.29 -11.12 -1.62
C PRO A 185 -17.37 -10.04 -2.69
N LYS A 186 -16.72 -10.25 -3.84
CA LYS A 186 -17.04 -9.51 -5.07
C LYS A 186 -18.36 -10.06 -5.66
N PRO A 187 -19.26 -9.22 -6.26
CA PRO A 187 -19.06 -7.82 -6.59
C PRO A 187 -19.04 -6.91 -5.34
N ILE A 188 -18.31 -5.80 -5.44
CA ILE A 188 -18.00 -4.90 -4.32
C ILE A 188 -19.27 -4.47 -3.57
N PRO A 189 -19.46 -4.86 -2.29
CA PRO A 189 -20.64 -4.50 -1.51
C PRO A 189 -20.44 -3.12 -0.86
N PHE A 190 -20.58 -2.05 -1.65
CA PHE A 190 -20.32 -0.67 -1.21
C PHE A 190 -21.10 -0.26 0.02
N ASP A 191 -22.35 -0.73 0.18
CA ASP A 191 -23.18 -0.41 1.36
C ASP A 191 -22.56 -0.98 2.64
N GLN A 192 -22.07 -2.24 2.61
CA GLN A 192 -21.39 -2.85 3.74
C GLN A 192 -20.04 -2.18 4.03
N LEU A 193 -19.31 -1.79 2.99
CA LEU A 193 -18.06 -1.04 3.14
C LEU A 193 -18.30 0.32 3.79
N GLN A 194 -19.39 1.01 3.41
CA GLN A 194 -19.77 2.29 4.00
C GLN A 194 -20.09 2.14 5.49
N GLU A 195 -20.91 1.16 5.87
CA GLU A 195 -21.22 0.88 7.28
C GLU A 195 -19.96 0.60 8.12
N ILE A 196 -18.99 -0.13 7.55
CA ILE A 196 -17.71 -0.38 8.23
C ILE A 196 -16.94 0.92 8.39
N ALA A 197 -16.83 1.73 7.33
CA ALA A 197 -16.12 3.00 7.34
C ALA A 197 -16.72 3.99 8.34
N GLU A 198 -18.04 4.09 8.41
CA GLU A 198 -18.78 4.93 9.38
C GLU A 198 -18.47 4.54 10.82
N ARG A 199 -18.43 3.24 11.13
CA ARG A 199 -18.05 2.73 12.46
C ARG A 199 -16.61 3.09 12.82
N VAL A 200 -15.68 2.97 11.86
CA VAL A 200 -14.28 3.34 12.07
C VAL A 200 -14.15 4.85 12.28
N ALA A 201 -14.79 5.66 11.45
CA ALA A 201 -14.79 7.12 11.58
C ALA A 201 -15.36 7.57 12.93
N ALA A 202 -16.46 6.97 13.39
CA ALA A 202 -17.05 7.27 14.70
C ALA A 202 -16.11 6.91 15.87
N SER A 203 -15.38 5.79 15.76
CA SER A 203 -14.46 5.34 16.82
C SER A 203 -13.24 6.25 17.02
N ARG A 204 -12.83 7.02 16.00
CA ARG A 204 -11.73 7.99 16.08
C ARG A 204 -12.02 9.16 17.04
N HIS A 205 -13.29 9.55 17.14
CA HIS A 205 -13.74 10.66 17.97
C HIS A 205 -14.05 10.24 19.43
N SER A 206 -13.95 8.95 19.74
CA SER A 206 -14.14 8.46 21.10
C SER A 206 -12.82 8.53 21.87
N PRO A 207 -12.77 9.19 23.05
CA PRO A 207 -11.54 9.26 23.84
C PRO A 207 -11.11 7.83 24.24
N LYS A 208 -9.89 7.42 23.84
CA LYS A 208 -9.29 6.16 24.30
C LYS A 208 -9.15 6.23 25.82
N ILE A 209 -10.03 5.54 26.57
CA ILE A 209 -9.88 5.35 28.00
C ILE A 209 -8.62 4.50 28.19
N LYS A 210 -7.51 5.15 28.55
CA LYS A 210 -6.31 4.43 29.00
C LYS A 210 -6.67 3.73 30.32
N VAL A 211 -6.98 2.44 30.24
CA VAL A 211 -7.00 1.59 31.44
C VAL A 211 -5.54 1.47 31.91
N LYS A 212 -5.33 1.94 33.12
CA LYS A 212 -4.03 1.98 33.83
C LYS A 212 -3.67 0.60 34.32
#